data_4f09df6ff2312083f12526104c889429
#
_entry.id   4f09df6ff2312083f12526104c889429
#
_cell.length_a   1.000
_cell.length_b   1.000
_cell.length_c   1.000
_cell.angle_alpha   90.00
_cell.angle_beta   90.00
_cell.angle_gamma   90.00
#
_symmetry.space_group_name_H-M   'P 1'
#
loop_
_entity.id
_entity.type
_entity.pdbx_description
1 polymer ?
#
loop_
_entity_poly.entity_id
_entity_poly.type
_entity_poly.pdbx_seq_one_letter_code
_entity_poly.pdbx_strand_id
1 'polypeptide(L)'
;MTSLIAWTGVDSRAPASFYFASDSRISTPNGRTWDCARKVFASSRYPDILGYCGDVLFTSQLIAQIVSIIDAAAVFEGILDVESKFALIAATVKRAHANYPFAVRSRPEFTIIHGSRRGCNMQTSYALFELTWKENSGWTEREISVPWKSEVVAVYGSGKDSLSGSFARWRKSDIGGTSRSVFSAFCDSLEAKRDPFSGGPPQIVGLFRRGFAESFGVIYGGQPYLGGLPVVEFPNLDGVEWRNELFERCDWRTKQRLKFAQPHARPRQVPKPS
;
A
#
# COMPACT_ATOMS: atom_id res chain seq x y z
N MET A 1 9.05 10.70 4.73
CA MET A 1 8.12 10.24 5.79
C MET A 1 6.82 9.86 5.13
N THR A 2 6.02 8.94 5.70
CA THR A 2 4.93 8.28 4.97
C THR A 2 4.08 7.53 5.99
N SER A 3 2.83 7.26 5.67
CA SER A 3 2.03 6.20 6.29
C SER A 3 1.85 5.08 5.27
N LEU A 4 2.43 3.90 5.52
CA LEU A 4 2.31 2.73 4.66
C LEU A 4 1.91 1.53 5.52
N ILE A 5 0.89 0.80 5.10
CA ILE A 5 0.40 -0.40 5.78
C ILE A 5 0.33 -1.59 4.84
N ALA A 6 0.54 -2.78 5.40
CA ALA A 6 0.25 -4.06 4.77
C ALA A 6 -0.76 -4.83 5.63
N TRP A 7 -1.76 -5.46 4.99
CA TRP A 7 -2.74 -6.28 5.71
C TRP A 7 -3.25 -7.45 4.89
N THR A 8 -3.72 -8.49 5.59
CA THR A 8 -4.42 -9.63 5.00
C THR A 8 -5.93 -9.48 5.11
N GLY A 9 -6.64 -9.98 4.10
CA GLY A 9 -8.05 -10.30 4.17
C GLY A 9 -8.24 -11.82 4.11
N VAL A 10 -8.96 -12.37 5.08
CA VAL A 10 -9.25 -13.81 5.20
C VAL A 10 -10.74 -14.00 5.17
N ASP A 11 -11.22 -14.96 4.40
CA ASP A 11 -12.62 -15.41 4.45
C ASP A 11 -12.74 -16.68 5.30
N SER A 12 -13.94 -17.28 5.34
CA SER A 12 -14.20 -18.48 6.14
C SER A 12 -13.37 -19.71 5.74
N ARG A 13 -12.63 -19.66 4.64
CA ARG A 13 -11.88 -20.79 4.08
C ARG A 13 -10.38 -20.66 4.19
N ALA A 14 -9.81 -19.47 3.91
CA ALA A 14 -8.35 -19.26 3.89
C ALA A 14 -8.03 -17.78 3.62
N PRO A 15 -6.74 -17.37 3.60
CA PRO A 15 -6.32 -16.07 3.10
C PRO A 15 -6.88 -15.80 1.70
N ALA A 16 -7.61 -14.70 1.54
CA ALA A 16 -8.34 -14.34 0.32
C ALA A 16 -7.68 -13.22 -0.46
N SER A 17 -7.03 -12.31 0.26
CA SER A 17 -6.40 -11.12 -0.33
C SER A 17 -5.28 -10.59 0.56
N PHE A 18 -4.39 -9.83 -0.06
CA PHE A 18 -3.30 -9.14 0.62
C PHE A 18 -3.12 -7.76 -0.01
N TYR A 19 -3.00 -6.73 0.80
CA TYR A 19 -3.02 -5.36 0.31
C TYR A 19 -1.88 -4.53 0.90
N PHE A 20 -1.45 -3.52 0.11
CA PHE A 20 -0.73 -2.36 0.62
C PHE A 20 -1.60 -1.12 0.43
N ALA A 21 -1.59 -0.23 1.43
CA ALA A 21 -2.09 1.12 1.27
C ALA A 21 -1.07 2.13 1.78
N SER A 22 -0.98 3.26 1.10
CA SER A 22 -0.13 4.39 1.48
C SER A 22 -0.86 5.72 1.34
N ASP A 23 -0.38 6.71 2.05
CA ASP A 23 -0.68 8.13 1.80
C ASP A 23 0.04 8.61 0.53
N SER A 24 -0.29 9.81 0.03
CA SER A 24 0.29 10.36 -1.20
C SER A 24 1.15 11.60 -0.97
N ARG A 25 1.47 11.95 0.29
CA ARG A 25 2.24 13.16 0.61
C ARG A 25 3.75 12.99 0.42
N ILE A 26 4.35 13.92 -0.31
CA ILE A 26 5.78 14.21 -0.24
C ILE A 26 5.94 15.52 0.52
N SER A 27 6.86 15.54 1.49
CA SER A 27 7.23 16.74 2.24
C SER A 27 8.67 17.09 1.91
N THR A 28 8.91 18.36 1.63
CA THR A 28 10.25 18.91 1.37
C THR A 28 10.87 19.45 2.65
N PRO A 29 12.21 19.60 2.73
CA PRO A 29 12.87 20.13 3.92
C PRO A 29 12.42 21.55 4.31
N ASN A 30 11.93 22.34 3.36
CA ASN A 30 11.40 23.69 3.59
C ASN A 30 9.91 23.71 3.98
N GLY A 31 9.32 22.57 4.33
CA GLY A 31 7.94 22.44 4.80
C GLY A 31 6.86 22.45 3.71
N ARG A 32 7.22 22.56 2.43
CA ARG A 32 6.23 22.42 1.35
C ARG A 32 5.82 20.96 1.19
N THR A 33 4.56 20.74 0.84
CA THR A 33 4.00 19.41 0.60
C THR A 33 3.42 19.28 -0.80
N TRP A 34 3.46 18.05 -1.33
CA TRP A 34 2.80 17.66 -2.56
C TRP A 34 2.06 16.33 -2.33
N ASP A 35 0.76 16.32 -2.54
CA ASP A 35 -0.14 15.25 -2.10
C ASP A 35 -0.57 14.30 -3.25
N CYS A 36 0.26 14.15 -4.28
CA CYS A 36 -0.04 13.31 -5.46
C CYS A 36 1.03 12.26 -5.76
N ALA A 37 1.92 11.94 -4.81
CA ALA A 37 3.01 11.00 -5.04
C ALA A 37 2.53 9.56 -5.06
N ARG A 38 3.00 8.76 -6.01
CA ARG A 38 2.79 7.31 -6.00
C ARG A 38 3.81 6.62 -5.09
N LYS A 39 3.34 5.77 -4.17
CA LYS A 39 4.17 5.06 -3.18
C LYS A 39 3.94 3.55 -3.16
N VAL A 40 2.86 3.08 -3.77
CA VAL A 40 2.57 1.65 -3.94
C VAL A 40 2.35 1.31 -5.40
N PHE A 41 2.80 0.12 -5.80
CA PHE A 41 2.88 -0.32 -7.19
C PHE A 41 2.42 -1.76 -7.29
N ALA A 42 1.67 -2.10 -8.33
CA ALA A 42 1.24 -3.44 -8.68
C ALA A 42 1.84 -3.83 -10.03
N SER A 43 2.35 -5.04 -10.14
CA SER A 43 2.72 -5.62 -11.42
C SER A 43 1.45 -5.94 -12.22
N SER A 44 1.46 -5.66 -13.51
CA SER A 44 0.35 -6.00 -14.41
C SER A 44 0.41 -7.44 -14.94
N ARG A 45 1.50 -8.15 -14.68
CA ARG A 45 1.75 -9.53 -15.19
C ARG A 45 1.93 -10.58 -14.11
N TYR A 46 2.19 -10.16 -12.87
CA TYR A 46 2.51 -11.07 -11.78
C TYR A 46 1.73 -10.72 -10.52
N PRO A 47 1.53 -11.68 -9.60
CA PRO A 47 0.92 -11.42 -8.32
C PRO A 47 1.94 -10.82 -7.34
N ASP A 48 2.50 -9.67 -7.70
CA ASP A 48 3.57 -8.99 -6.97
C ASP A 48 3.23 -7.51 -6.81
N ILE A 49 3.32 -7.00 -5.57
CA ILE A 49 3.10 -5.60 -5.21
C ILE A 49 4.31 -5.05 -4.47
N LEU A 50 4.66 -3.80 -4.73
CA LEU A 50 5.75 -3.11 -4.06
C LEU A 50 5.26 -1.82 -3.41
N GLY A 51 5.96 -1.41 -2.35
CA GLY A 51 5.73 -0.13 -1.69
C GLY A 51 7.01 0.38 -1.06
N TYR A 52 7.06 1.68 -0.73
CA TYR A 52 8.20 2.26 -0.03
C TYR A 52 7.79 3.33 0.97
N CYS A 53 8.67 3.55 1.94
CA CYS A 53 8.66 4.72 2.81
C CYS A 53 10.11 5.22 3.05
N GLY A 54 10.24 6.46 3.48
CA GLY A 54 11.53 7.13 3.70
C GLY A 54 11.93 8.03 2.53
N ASP A 55 13.10 7.81 1.95
CA ASP A 55 13.54 8.58 0.78
C ASP A 55 12.56 8.45 -0.38
N VAL A 56 12.27 9.58 -1.01
CA VAL A 56 11.29 9.62 -2.10
C VAL A 56 11.96 9.57 -3.46
N LEU A 57 13.02 10.35 -3.65
CA LEU A 57 13.59 10.54 -4.98
C LEU A 57 14.18 9.24 -5.54
N PHE A 58 15.05 8.59 -4.78
CA PHE A 58 15.65 7.33 -5.19
C PHE A 58 14.63 6.22 -5.30
N THR A 59 13.83 6.02 -4.24
CA THR A 59 12.94 4.86 -4.15
C THR A 59 11.77 4.92 -5.13
N SER A 60 11.15 6.09 -5.34
CA SER A 60 10.02 6.20 -6.27
C SER A 60 10.42 5.93 -7.71
N GLN A 61 11.58 6.47 -8.14
CA GLN A 61 12.11 6.24 -9.48
C GLN A 61 12.48 4.76 -9.68
N LEU A 62 13.22 4.21 -8.73
CA LEU A 62 13.72 2.84 -8.84
C LEU A 62 12.61 1.80 -8.84
N ILE A 63 11.62 1.91 -7.93
CA ILE A 63 10.52 0.95 -7.88
C ILE A 63 9.66 1.01 -9.14
N ALA A 64 9.38 2.21 -9.66
CA ALA A 64 8.66 2.36 -10.90
C ALA A 64 9.37 1.67 -12.08
N GLN A 65 10.71 1.83 -12.16
CA GLN A 65 11.53 1.15 -13.16
C GLN A 65 11.55 -0.37 -12.96
N ILE A 66 11.72 -0.85 -11.72
CA ILE A 66 11.73 -2.29 -11.42
C ILE A 66 10.42 -2.93 -11.87
N VAL A 67 9.26 -2.36 -11.50
CA VAL A 67 7.95 -2.89 -11.90
C VAL A 67 7.80 -2.88 -13.41
N SER A 68 8.18 -1.79 -14.08
CA SER A 68 8.13 -1.70 -15.54
C SER A 68 9.02 -2.74 -16.23
N ILE A 69 10.22 -3.00 -15.71
CA ILE A 69 11.14 -4.02 -16.24
C ILE A 69 10.57 -5.42 -16.00
N ILE A 70 10.06 -5.69 -14.80
CA ILE A 70 9.43 -6.98 -14.46
C ILE A 70 8.29 -7.28 -15.44
N ASP A 71 7.44 -6.31 -15.72
CA ASP A 71 6.28 -6.48 -16.59
C ASP A 71 6.67 -6.57 -18.07
N ALA A 72 7.54 -5.69 -18.56
CA ALA A 72 7.92 -5.64 -19.97
C ALA A 72 8.79 -6.82 -20.41
N ALA A 73 9.76 -7.21 -19.59
CA ALA A 73 10.74 -8.25 -19.91
C ALA A 73 10.35 -9.64 -19.41
N ALA A 74 9.16 -9.80 -18.82
CA ALA A 74 8.71 -11.07 -18.21
C ALA A 74 9.73 -11.67 -17.25
N VAL A 75 10.37 -10.81 -16.45
CA VAL A 75 11.54 -11.16 -15.60
C VAL A 75 11.26 -12.30 -14.63
N PHE A 76 10.02 -12.44 -14.17
CA PHE A 76 9.62 -13.52 -13.25
C PHE A 76 9.11 -14.77 -13.95
N GLU A 77 9.17 -14.81 -15.28
CA GLU A 77 8.81 -16.02 -16.03
C GLU A 77 9.80 -17.16 -15.68
N GLY A 78 9.26 -18.29 -15.21
CA GLY A 78 10.08 -19.40 -14.73
C GLY A 78 10.59 -19.27 -13.29
N ILE A 79 10.48 -18.11 -12.64
CA ILE A 79 10.79 -17.95 -11.20
C ILE A 79 9.55 -18.29 -10.39
N LEU A 80 9.53 -19.48 -9.78
CA LEU A 80 8.34 -20.01 -9.09
C LEU A 80 8.26 -19.58 -7.62
N ASP A 81 9.39 -19.41 -6.96
CA ASP A 81 9.42 -19.06 -5.54
C ASP A 81 9.53 -17.55 -5.32
N VAL A 82 8.85 -17.09 -4.27
CA VAL A 82 8.77 -15.67 -3.94
C VAL A 82 10.06 -15.11 -3.33
N GLU A 83 10.87 -15.98 -2.75
CA GLU A 83 12.18 -15.68 -2.17
C GLU A 83 13.17 -15.28 -3.26
N SER A 84 13.22 -16.02 -4.36
CA SER A 84 14.07 -15.71 -5.52
C SER A 84 13.62 -14.39 -6.19
N LYS A 85 12.32 -14.14 -6.28
CA LYS A 85 11.80 -12.84 -6.76
C LYS A 85 12.27 -11.69 -5.88
N PHE A 86 12.15 -11.84 -4.56
CA PHE A 86 12.61 -10.83 -3.63
C PHE A 86 14.12 -10.64 -3.70
N ALA A 87 14.90 -11.71 -3.76
CA ALA A 87 16.36 -11.64 -3.89
C ALA A 87 16.81 -10.86 -5.13
N LEU A 88 16.13 -11.06 -6.27
CA LEU A 88 16.39 -10.33 -7.50
C LEU A 88 16.08 -8.82 -7.34
N ILE A 89 14.93 -8.48 -6.73
CA ILE A 89 14.57 -7.09 -6.43
C ILE A 89 15.62 -6.47 -5.51
N ALA A 90 15.97 -7.14 -4.41
CA ALA A 90 16.93 -6.67 -3.42
C ALA A 90 18.32 -6.43 -4.03
N ALA A 91 18.82 -7.36 -4.85
CA ALA A 91 20.08 -7.22 -5.56
C ALA A 91 20.07 -6.02 -6.53
N THR A 92 18.95 -5.82 -7.23
CA THR A 92 18.79 -4.67 -8.15
C THR A 92 18.79 -3.35 -7.39
N VAL A 93 18.05 -3.27 -6.27
CA VAL A 93 18.00 -2.08 -5.40
C VAL A 93 19.39 -1.76 -4.83
N LYS A 94 20.10 -2.75 -4.29
CA LYS A 94 21.44 -2.56 -3.71
C LYS A 94 22.46 -2.07 -4.75
N ARG A 95 22.44 -2.65 -5.95
CA ARG A 95 23.31 -2.22 -7.07
C ARG A 95 23.01 -0.79 -7.51
N ALA A 96 21.74 -0.44 -7.67
CA ALA A 96 21.33 0.92 -8.02
C ALA A 96 21.73 1.92 -6.93
N HIS A 97 21.52 1.57 -5.66
CA HIS A 97 21.92 2.42 -4.52
C HIS A 97 23.43 2.66 -4.46
N ALA A 98 24.25 1.64 -4.74
CA ALA A 98 25.71 1.79 -4.75
C ALA A 98 26.20 2.79 -5.79
N ASN A 99 25.47 2.93 -6.91
CA ASN A 99 25.82 3.84 -8.02
C ASN A 99 25.06 5.17 -8.00
N TYR A 100 24.13 5.37 -7.07
CA TYR A 100 23.33 6.60 -7.01
C TYR A 100 24.16 7.76 -6.45
N PRO A 101 24.16 8.93 -7.12
CA PRO A 101 24.96 10.08 -6.70
C PRO A 101 24.31 10.80 -5.50
N PHE A 102 24.33 10.16 -4.34
CA PHE A 102 23.87 10.82 -3.11
C PHE A 102 24.73 12.04 -2.78
N ALA A 103 24.11 13.08 -2.24
CA ALA A 103 24.83 14.22 -1.72
C ALA A 103 25.83 13.76 -0.64
N VAL A 104 27.04 14.33 -0.64
CA VAL A 104 28.23 13.92 0.13
C VAL A 104 27.97 13.77 1.65
N ARG A 105 26.88 14.33 2.18
CA ARG A 105 26.60 14.36 3.62
C ARG A 105 25.30 13.66 4.05
N SER A 106 24.59 12.99 3.15
CA SER A 106 23.31 12.36 3.52
C SER A 106 22.94 11.24 2.54
N ARG A 107 22.98 10.02 3.02
CA ARG A 107 22.31 8.88 2.36
C ARG A 107 20.99 8.65 3.08
N PRO A 108 19.86 9.11 2.50
CA PRO A 108 18.59 9.06 3.18
C PRO A 108 18.13 7.62 3.41
N GLU A 109 17.59 7.36 4.60
CA GLU A 109 17.06 6.07 4.98
C GLU A 109 15.75 5.76 4.24
N PHE A 110 15.54 4.50 3.91
CA PHE A 110 14.30 4.04 3.30
C PHE A 110 14.04 2.56 3.59
N THR A 111 12.78 2.19 3.42
CA THR A 111 12.31 0.81 3.43
C THR A 111 11.51 0.55 2.17
N ILE A 112 11.82 -0.53 1.47
CA ILE A 112 11.04 -1.08 0.37
C ILE A 112 10.38 -2.36 0.86
N ILE A 113 9.10 -2.54 0.57
CA ILE A 113 8.38 -3.77 0.87
C ILE A 113 7.93 -4.44 -0.42
N HIS A 114 7.99 -5.76 -0.44
CA HIS A 114 7.53 -6.60 -1.54
C HIS A 114 6.53 -7.61 -1.02
N GLY A 115 5.30 -7.53 -1.53
CA GLY A 115 4.24 -8.50 -1.30
C GLY A 115 4.10 -9.42 -2.49
N SER A 116 4.06 -10.73 -2.28
CA SER A 116 3.92 -11.72 -3.35
C SER A 116 2.98 -12.84 -2.93
N ARG A 117 2.38 -13.51 -3.91
CA ARG A 117 1.51 -14.66 -3.70
C ARG A 117 2.26 -15.97 -3.92
N ARG A 118 2.17 -16.88 -2.93
CA ARG A 118 2.55 -18.29 -3.06
C ARG A 118 1.32 -19.11 -3.44
N GLY A 119 1.45 -19.99 -4.42
CA GLY A 119 0.37 -20.87 -4.86
C GLY A 119 -0.79 -20.15 -5.54
N CYS A 120 -1.90 -20.85 -5.66
CA CYS A 120 -3.12 -20.33 -6.28
C CYS A 120 -4.37 -20.98 -5.67
N ASN A 121 -5.53 -20.36 -5.90
CA ASN A 121 -6.83 -20.86 -5.42
C ASN A 121 -6.85 -21.04 -3.88
N MET A 122 -7.26 -22.21 -3.42
CA MET A 122 -7.37 -22.53 -1.99
C MET A 122 -6.04 -22.85 -1.30
N GLN A 123 -4.96 -23.04 -2.09
CA GLN A 123 -3.60 -23.23 -1.57
C GLN A 123 -2.82 -21.91 -1.51
N THR A 124 -3.50 -20.79 -1.68
CA THR A 124 -2.89 -19.46 -1.65
C THR A 124 -2.41 -19.10 -0.25
N SER A 125 -1.18 -18.64 -0.17
CA SER A 125 -0.66 -17.83 0.93
C SER A 125 0.05 -16.59 0.38
N TYR A 126 0.34 -15.64 1.26
CA TYR A 126 1.03 -14.41 0.87
C TYR A 126 2.33 -14.29 1.64
N ALA A 127 3.32 -13.71 0.99
CA ALA A 127 4.61 -13.37 1.57
C ALA A 127 4.75 -11.85 1.63
N LEU A 128 5.39 -11.36 2.67
CA LEU A 128 5.81 -9.97 2.82
C LEU A 128 7.30 -9.93 3.11
N PHE A 129 8.06 -9.32 2.24
CA PHE A 129 9.48 -9.07 2.44
C PHE A 129 9.74 -7.59 2.64
N GLU A 130 10.78 -7.30 3.41
CA GLU A 130 11.24 -5.96 3.72
C GLU A 130 12.74 -5.84 3.39
N LEU A 131 13.09 -4.81 2.66
CA LEU A 131 14.46 -4.37 2.41
C LEU A 131 14.63 -2.95 2.97
N THR A 132 15.46 -2.81 3.98
CA THR A 132 15.71 -1.52 4.62
C THR A 132 17.16 -1.12 4.48
N TRP A 133 17.39 0.16 4.15
CA TRP A 133 18.69 0.82 4.22
C TRP A 133 18.69 1.87 5.31
N LYS A 134 19.69 1.83 6.18
CA LYS A 134 19.98 2.86 7.17
C LYS A 134 21.45 3.18 7.19
N GLU A 135 21.80 4.46 7.33
CA GLU A 135 23.19 4.90 7.32
C GLU A 135 24.05 4.20 8.40
N ASN A 136 23.50 4.05 9.60
CA ASN A 136 24.23 3.49 10.75
C ASN A 136 24.28 1.95 10.79
N SER A 137 23.36 1.24 10.15
CA SER A 137 23.25 -0.23 10.22
C SER A 137 23.38 -0.94 8.87
N GLY A 138 23.43 -0.19 7.77
CA GLY A 138 23.48 -0.74 6.41
C GLY A 138 22.17 -1.39 5.98
N TRP A 139 22.29 -2.45 5.20
CA TRP A 139 21.18 -3.21 4.65
C TRP A 139 20.62 -4.23 5.63
N THR A 140 19.30 -4.31 5.70
CA THR A 140 18.58 -5.36 6.40
C THR A 140 17.53 -5.95 5.47
N GLU A 141 17.47 -7.27 5.40
CA GLU A 141 16.46 -8.04 4.68
C GLU A 141 15.74 -8.95 5.65
N ARG A 142 14.42 -9.01 5.56
CA ARG A 142 13.64 -9.95 6.36
C ARG A 142 12.33 -10.32 5.70
N GLU A 143 11.85 -11.52 5.96
CA GLU A 143 10.47 -11.91 5.72
C GLU A 143 9.64 -11.60 6.97
N ILE A 144 8.47 -11.00 6.75
CA ILE A 144 7.47 -10.72 7.79
C ILE A 144 6.42 -11.83 7.73
N SER A 145 6.17 -12.49 8.85
CA SER A 145 5.13 -13.51 8.93
C SER A 145 3.75 -12.91 8.64
N VAL A 146 3.05 -13.50 7.69
CA VAL A 146 1.70 -13.10 7.30
C VAL A 146 0.67 -14.02 7.97
N PRO A 147 -0.17 -13.50 8.87
CA PRO A 147 -1.09 -14.32 9.65
C PRO A 147 -2.30 -14.79 8.82
N TRP A 148 -2.90 -15.91 9.26
CA TRP A 148 -4.12 -16.47 8.70
C TRP A 148 -5.39 -15.83 9.30
N LYS A 149 -5.38 -14.55 9.53
CA LYS A 149 -6.53 -13.75 10.00
C LYS A 149 -6.52 -12.37 9.37
N SER A 150 -7.68 -11.75 9.25
CA SER A 150 -7.80 -10.41 8.68
C SER A 150 -7.28 -9.38 9.69
N GLU A 151 -6.03 -8.96 9.50
CA GLU A 151 -5.42 -7.94 10.35
C GLU A 151 -4.28 -7.19 9.63
N VAL A 152 -3.86 -6.09 10.24
CA VAL A 152 -2.66 -5.37 9.83
C VAL A 152 -1.43 -6.23 10.13
N VAL A 153 -0.62 -6.49 9.11
CA VAL A 153 0.61 -7.28 9.17
C VAL A 153 1.79 -6.40 9.53
N ALA A 154 1.86 -5.21 8.91
CA ALA A 154 2.95 -4.27 9.14
C ALA A 154 2.50 -2.82 8.93
N VAL A 155 3.16 -1.91 9.65
CA VAL A 155 2.97 -0.46 9.54
C VAL A 155 4.34 0.20 9.44
N TYR A 156 4.51 1.06 8.44
CA TYR A 156 5.76 1.73 8.13
C TYR A 156 5.60 3.25 8.10
N GLY A 157 6.69 3.94 8.35
CA GLY A 157 6.79 5.39 8.26
C GLY A 157 6.38 6.13 9.54
N SER A 158 6.34 7.46 9.47
CA SER A 158 6.09 8.35 10.60
C SER A 158 4.65 8.29 11.14
N GLY A 159 3.70 7.90 10.29
CA GLY A 159 2.29 7.83 10.68
C GLY A 159 1.91 6.66 11.58
N LYS A 160 2.84 5.79 11.99
CA LYS A 160 2.57 4.59 12.79
C LYS A 160 1.77 4.89 14.06
N ASP A 161 2.15 5.93 14.79
CA ASP A 161 1.49 6.29 16.05
C ASP A 161 0.11 6.90 15.83
N SER A 162 -0.06 7.68 14.75
CA SER A 162 -1.35 8.28 14.40
C SER A 162 -2.40 7.24 13.97
N LEU A 163 -1.96 6.11 13.42
CA LEU A 163 -2.81 5.01 12.98
C LEU A 163 -3.41 4.22 14.16
N SER A 164 -2.70 4.09 15.27
CA SER A 164 -3.05 3.20 16.39
C SER A 164 -4.44 3.44 16.96
N GLY A 165 -4.81 4.70 17.17
CA GLY A 165 -6.12 5.09 17.70
C GLY A 165 -7.28 4.77 16.73
N SER A 166 -7.08 5.00 15.44
CA SER A 166 -8.08 4.68 14.41
C SER A 166 -8.27 3.17 14.28
N PHE A 167 -7.19 2.38 14.25
CA PHE A 167 -7.28 0.92 14.24
C PHE A 167 -7.98 0.37 15.47
N ALA A 168 -7.69 0.88 16.67
CA ALA A 168 -8.34 0.43 17.90
C ALA A 168 -9.86 0.67 17.87
N ARG A 169 -10.30 1.82 17.34
CA ARG A 169 -11.71 2.16 17.18
C ARG A 169 -12.42 1.23 16.19
N TRP A 170 -11.85 1.07 14.99
CA TRP A 170 -12.45 0.25 13.95
C TRP A 170 -12.43 -1.24 14.29
N ARG A 171 -11.43 -1.74 15.01
CA ARG A 171 -11.39 -3.13 15.47
C ARG A 171 -12.54 -3.47 16.43
N LYS A 172 -13.05 -2.48 17.17
CA LYS A 172 -14.21 -2.64 18.07
C LYS A 172 -15.57 -2.47 17.37
N SER A 173 -15.60 -2.16 16.08
CA SER A 173 -16.83 -2.00 15.30
C SER A 173 -17.38 -3.34 14.83
N ASP A 174 -18.63 -3.34 14.35
CA ASP A 174 -19.33 -4.52 13.81
C ASP A 174 -18.58 -5.18 12.63
N ILE A 175 -17.73 -4.43 11.94
CA ILE A 175 -16.88 -4.94 10.86
C ILE A 175 -15.41 -5.12 11.29
N GLY A 176 -15.13 -5.11 12.58
CA GLY A 176 -13.80 -5.38 13.13
C GLY A 176 -13.25 -6.71 12.62
N GLY A 177 -11.93 -6.75 12.38
CA GLY A 177 -11.27 -7.95 11.81
C GLY A 177 -11.57 -8.20 10.33
N THR A 178 -11.87 -7.18 9.55
CA THR A 178 -12.05 -7.25 8.10
C THR A 178 -11.13 -6.27 7.39
N SER A 179 -10.82 -6.50 6.10
CA SER A 179 -10.08 -5.54 5.26
C SER A 179 -10.72 -4.16 5.22
N ARG A 180 -12.04 -4.10 5.38
CA ARG A 180 -12.81 -2.86 5.41
C ARG A 180 -12.48 -2.02 6.62
N SER A 181 -12.46 -2.62 7.81
CA SER A 181 -12.10 -1.92 9.04
C SER A 181 -10.66 -1.42 9.01
N VAL A 182 -9.76 -2.16 8.38
CA VAL A 182 -8.34 -1.74 8.23
C VAL A 182 -8.22 -0.52 7.32
N PHE A 183 -8.80 -0.58 6.12
CA PHE A 183 -8.70 0.53 5.17
C PHE A 183 -9.44 1.78 5.64
N SER A 184 -10.63 1.62 6.21
CA SER A 184 -11.39 2.75 6.77
C SER A 184 -10.65 3.41 7.94
N ALA A 185 -10.00 2.62 8.81
CA ALA A 185 -9.16 3.14 9.88
C ALA A 185 -7.97 3.94 9.33
N PHE A 186 -7.39 3.46 8.23
CA PHE A 186 -6.30 4.15 7.53
C PHE A 186 -6.77 5.50 6.97
N CYS A 187 -7.91 5.55 6.27
CA CYS A 187 -8.51 6.79 5.77
C CYS A 187 -8.81 7.79 6.88
N ASP A 188 -9.45 7.32 7.98
CA ASP A 188 -9.72 8.17 9.15
C ASP A 188 -8.45 8.74 9.79
N SER A 189 -7.35 8.01 9.75
CA SER A 189 -6.07 8.50 10.29
C SER A 189 -5.46 9.61 9.44
N LEU A 190 -5.60 9.53 8.11
CA LEU A 190 -5.17 10.59 7.19
C LEU A 190 -6.06 11.83 7.32
N GLU A 191 -7.37 11.64 7.44
CA GLU A 191 -8.33 12.74 7.64
C GLU A 191 -8.07 13.49 8.96
N ALA A 192 -7.65 12.78 10.00
CA ALA A 192 -7.33 13.38 11.31
C ALA A 192 -6.08 14.28 11.30
N LYS A 193 -5.24 14.21 10.27
CA LYS A 193 -4.03 15.05 10.05
C LYS A 193 -3.08 15.14 11.26
N ARG A 194 -2.97 14.08 12.05
CA ARG A 194 -2.12 14.06 13.27
C ARG A 194 -0.63 13.99 12.95
N ASP A 195 -0.28 13.33 11.86
CA ASP A 195 1.08 13.30 11.35
C ASP A 195 1.21 14.31 10.20
N PRO A 196 1.98 15.40 10.36
CA PRO A 196 2.13 16.42 9.32
C PRO A 196 2.83 15.89 8.07
N PHE A 197 3.52 14.76 8.17
CA PHE A 197 4.27 14.15 7.09
C PHE A 197 3.48 13.10 6.29
N SER A 198 2.28 12.76 6.74
CA SER A 198 1.33 11.89 6.05
C SER A 198 0.12 12.67 5.61
N GLY A 199 -0.38 12.43 4.41
CA GLY A 199 -1.54 13.14 3.88
C GLY A 199 -1.77 12.89 2.40
N GLY A 200 -2.71 13.66 1.83
CA GLY A 200 -3.21 13.41 0.49
C GLY A 200 -4.13 12.19 0.44
N PRO A 201 -4.62 11.83 -0.77
CA PRO A 201 -5.51 10.69 -0.93
C PRO A 201 -4.77 9.38 -0.63
N PRO A 202 -5.46 8.39 -0.05
CA PRO A 202 -4.93 7.05 0.07
C PRO A 202 -4.80 6.38 -1.30
N GLN A 203 -3.83 5.48 -1.43
CA GLN A 203 -3.65 4.61 -2.59
C GLN A 203 -3.62 3.16 -2.13
N ILE A 204 -4.11 2.25 -2.97
CA ILE A 204 -4.22 0.82 -2.66
C ILE A 204 -3.72 0.00 -3.84
N VAL A 205 -2.98 -1.06 -3.51
CA VAL A 205 -2.69 -2.17 -4.41
C VAL A 205 -3.00 -3.48 -3.70
N GLY A 206 -3.33 -4.53 -4.44
CA GLY A 206 -3.74 -5.78 -3.82
C GLY A 206 -3.45 -7.03 -4.63
N LEU A 207 -3.40 -8.15 -3.91
CA LEU A 207 -3.27 -9.51 -4.43
C LEU A 207 -4.48 -10.32 -4.03
N PHE A 208 -4.89 -11.22 -4.91
CA PHE A 208 -5.99 -12.16 -4.68
C PHE A 208 -5.52 -13.60 -4.92
N ARG A 209 -6.37 -14.58 -4.60
CA ARG A 209 -6.08 -16.01 -4.84
C ARG A 209 -5.81 -16.36 -6.29
N ARG A 210 -6.25 -15.52 -7.22
CA ARG A 210 -6.10 -15.68 -8.68
C ARG A 210 -5.78 -14.34 -9.31
N GLY A 211 -5.30 -14.40 -10.55
CA GLY A 211 -4.99 -13.20 -11.32
C GLY A 211 -3.65 -12.59 -10.95
N PHE A 212 -3.42 -11.45 -11.51
CA PHE A 212 -2.24 -10.62 -11.26
C PHE A 212 -2.48 -9.67 -10.08
N ALA A 213 -1.52 -8.83 -9.79
CA ALA A 213 -1.71 -7.76 -8.84
C ALA A 213 -2.62 -6.67 -9.43
N GLU A 214 -3.35 -5.98 -8.56
CA GLU A 214 -4.30 -4.94 -8.97
C GLU A 214 -3.99 -3.62 -8.29
N SER A 215 -4.13 -2.53 -9.05
CA SER A 215 -4.17 -1.15 -8.53
C SER A 215 -5.61 -0.69 -8.47
N PHE A 216 -6.01 -0.12 -7.33
CA PHE A 216 -7.38 0.37 -7.13
C PHE A 216 -7.44 1.88 -7.27
N GLY A 217 -8.52 2.35 -7.88
CA GLY A 217 -8.94 3.73 -7.75
C GLY A 217 -9.59 3.98 -6.38
N VAL A 218 -9.40 5.17 -5.83
CA VAL A 218 -9.98 5.55 -4.54
C VAL A 218 -10.81 6.82 -4.70
N ILE A 219 -12.06 6.76 -4.24
CA ILE A 219 -12.90 7.96 -4.04
C ILE A 219 -12.61 8.46 -2.63
N TYR A 220 -11.95 9.61 -2.52
CA TYR A 220 -11.56 10.22 -1.25
C TYR A 220 -11.96 11.69 -1.21
N GLY A 221 -12.67 12.11 -0.15
CA GLY A 221 -13.24 13.44 -0.08
C GLY A 221 -14.15 13.77 -1.27
N GLY A 222 -14.84 12.78 -1.83
CA GLY A 222 -15.71 12.95 -2.99
C GLY A 222 -14.98 13.12 -4.34
N GLN A 223 -13.69 12.92 -4.41
CA GLN A 223 -12.90 13.02 -5.64
C GLN A 223 -12.23 11.66 -6.00
N PRO A 224 -12.13 11.32 -7.30
CA PRO A 224 -11.49 10.10 -7.75
C PRO A 224 -9.96 10.28 -7.88
N TYR A 225 -9.21 9.33 -7.33
CA TYR A 225 -7.74 9.27 -7.38
C TYR A 225 -7.25 7.89 -7.82
N LEU A 226 -6.18 7.85 -8.60
CA LEU A 226 -5.49 6.61 -8.95
C LEU A 226 -3.98 6.79 -8.67
N GLY A 227 -3.42 5.94 -7.81
CA GLY A 227 -2.03 6.05 -7.40
C GLY A 227 -1.66 7.40 -6.76
N GLY A 228 -2.63 8.06 -6.10
CA GLY A 228 -2.47 9.38 -5.49
C GLY A 228 -2.77 10.56 -6.41
N LEU A 229 -2.87 10.34 -7.71
CA LEU A 229 -3.14 11.40 -8.68
C LEU A 229 -4.66 11.59 -8.86
N PRO A 230 -5.19 12.84 -8.85
CA PRO A 230 -6.56 13.09 -9.24
C PRO A 230 -6.76 12.77 -10.74
N VAL A 231 -7.87 12.08 -11.07
CA VAL A 231 -8.08 11.55 -12.42
C VAL A 231 -9.35 12.10 -13.08
N VAL A 232 -9.79 13.28 -12.67
CA VAL A 232 -11.05 13.91 -13.16
C VAL A 232 -11.06 14.14 -14.67
N GLU A 233 -9.88 14.40 -15.26
CA GLU A 233 -9.73 14.74 -16.68
C GLU A 233 -9.60 13.51 -17.60
N PHE A 234 -9.49 12.30 -17.04
CA PHE A 234 -9.33 11.09 -17.83
C PHE A 234 -10.67 10.61 -18.40
N PRO A 235 -10.77 10.32 -19.71
CA PRO A 235 -12.05 10.03 -20.35
C PRO A 235 -12.63 8.67 -20.01
N ASN A 236 -11.79 7.68 -19.72
CA ASN A 236 -12.21 6.30 -19.44
C ASN A 236 -11.27 5.61 -18.44
N LEU A 237 -11.86 5.14 -17.36
CA LEU A 237 -11.18 4.38 -16.28
C LEU A 237 -11.99 3.12 -15.91
N ASP A 238 -12.81 2.60 -16.83
CA ASP A 238 -13.73 1.47 -16.58
C ASP A 238 -13.00 0.15 -16.27
N GLY A 239 -11.72 0.03 -16.66
CA GLY A 239 -10.87 -1.12 -16.31
C GLY A 239 -10.33 -1.11 -14.89
N VAL A 240 -10.60 -0.08 -14.09
CA VAL A 240 -10.10 0.07 -12.71
C VAL A 240 -11.24 -0.21 -11.72
N GLU A 241 -11.00 -1.05 -10.72
CA GLU A 241 -11.92 -1.23 -9.60
C GLU A 241 -11.76 -0.05 -8.62
N TRP A 242 -12.88 0.58 -8.24
CA TRP A 242 -12.91 1.76 -7.38
C TRP A 242 -13.43 1.44 -5.99
N ARG A 243 -12.81 2.04 -4.97
CA ARG A 243 -13.19 1.94 -3.57
C ARG A 243 -13.36 3.33 -2.97
N ASN A 244 -14.35 3.49 -2.06
CA ASN A 244 -14.43 4.69 -1.23
C ASN A 244 -13.68 4.50 0.11
N GLU A 245 -13.72 5.50 0.99
CA GLU A 245 -13.08 5.48 2.31
C GLU A 245 -13.62 4.37 3.23
N LEU A 246 -14.80 3.83 2.94
CA LEU A 246 -15.39 2.68 3.63
C LEU A 246 -15.05 1.33 2.97
N PHE A 247 -14.14 1.35 2.00
CA PHE A 247 -13.76 0.17 1.21
C PHE A 247 -14.92 -0.44 0.40
N GLU A 248 -15.99 0.32 0.17
CA GLU A 248 -17.11 -0.08 -0.67
C GLU A 248 -16.74 0.06 -2.15
N ARG A 249 -17.23 -0.84 -2.99
CA ARG A 249 -17.08 -0.74 -4.45
C ARG A 249 -17.93 0.41 -4.98
N CYS A 250 -17.34 1.27 -5.78
CA CYS A 250 -17.96 2.48 -6.29
C CYS A 250 -17.86 2.58 -7.82
N ASP A 251 -18.77 3.34 -8.40
CA ASP A 251 -18.64 3.86 -9.75
C ASP A 251 -17.83 5.17 -9.71
N TRP A 252 -16.81 5.27 -10.54
CA TRP A 252 -15.88 6.40 -10.49
C TRP A 252 -16.47 7.69 -11.03
N ARG A 253 -17.44 7.62 -11.99
CA ARG A 253 -18.09 8.78 -12.59
C ARG A 253 -19.09 9.38 -11.63
N THR A 254 -19.99 8.57 -11.11
CA THR A 254 -21.03 9.00 -10.18
C THR A 254 -20.53 9.15 -8.75
N LYS A 255 -19.36 8.53 -8.43
CA LYS A 255 -18.75 8.45 -7.10
C LYS A 255 -19.65 7.74 -6.07
N GLN A 256 -20.68 7.07 -6.54
CA GLN A 256 -21.65 6.36 -5.70
C GLN A 256 -21.24 4.90 -5.52
N ARG A 257 -21.61 4.36 -4.37
CA ARG A 257 -21.49 2.92 -4.10
C ARG A 257 -22.30 2.12 -5.14
N LEU A 258 -21.69 1.06 -5.67
CA LEU A 258 -22.38 0.17 -6.62
C LEU A 258 -23.60 -0.49 -5.93
N LYS A 259 -24.68 -0.69 -6.70
CA LYS A 259 -25.94 -1.22 -6.20
C LYS A 259 -25.79 -2.53 -5.41
N PHE A 260 -24.87 -3.40 -5.82
CA PHE A 260 -24.63 -4.70 -5.18
C PHE A 260 -23.44 -4.71 -4.20
N ALA A 261 -22.81 -3.58 -3.96
CA ALA A 261 -21.77 -3.48 -2.95
C ALA A 261 -22.40 -3.39 -1.56
N GLN A 262 -21.88 -4.17 -0.63
CA GLN A 262 -22.38 -4.16 0.75
C GLN A 262 -22.11 -2.80 1.40
N PRO A 263 -23.13 -2.13 1.98
CA PRO A 263 -22.95 -0.84 2.64
C PRO A 263 -22.22 -0.98 3.98
N HIS A 264 -21.53 0.09 4.38
CA HIS A 264 -20.86 0.19 5.67
C HIS A 264 -21.17 1.50 6.36
N ALA A 265 -21.26 1.45 7.71
CA ALA A 265 -21.34 2.63 8.55
C ALA A 265 -20.01 2.85 9.28
N ARG A 266 -19.64 4.11 9.49
CA ARG A 266 -18.54 4.46 10.40
C ARG A 266 -18.94 4.12 11.84
N PRO A 267 -18.02 3.61 12.68
CA PRO A 267 -18.30 3.42 14.10
C PRO A 267 -18.76 4.72 14.74
N ARG A 268 -19.77 4.67 15.59
CA ARG A 268 -20.23 5.85 16.35
C ARG A 268 -19.04 6.39 17.16
N GLN A 269 -18.83 7.69 17.09
CA GLN A 269 -17.88 8.35 18.00
C GLN A 269 -18.46 8.26 19.41
N VAL A 270 -17.78 7.58 20.31
CA VAL A 270 -18.12 7.67 21.72
C VAL A 270 -17.80 9.12 22.15
N PRO A 271 -18.74 9.88 22.72
CA PRO A 271 -18.44 11.20 23.24
C PRO A 271 -17.27 11.07 24.23
N LYS A 272 -16.31 11.99 24.16
CA LYS A 272 -15.31 12.08 25.22
C LYS A 272 -16.03 12.30 26.53
N PRO A 273 -15.73 11.55 27.60
CA PRO A 273 -16.21 11.92 28.92
C PRO A 273 -15.73 13.36 29.19
N SER A 274 -16.70 14.22 29.54
CA SER A 274 -16.52 15.61 29.93
C SER A 274 -15.59 15.74 31.14
#